data_270fe6c009b0c864d909c722693323a8
#
_entry.id   270fe6c009b0c864d909c722693323a8
#
_cell.length_a   1.000
_cell.length_b   1.000
_cell.length_c   1.000
_cell.angle_alpha   90.00
_cell.angle_beta   90.00
_cell.angle_gamma   90.00
#
_symmetry.space_group_name_H-M   'P 1'
#
loop_
_entity.id
_entity.type
_entity.pdbx_description
1 polymer ?
#
loop_
_entity_poly.entity_id
_entity_poly.type
_entity_poly.pdbx_seq_one_letter_code
_entity_poly.pdbx_strand_id
1 'polypeptide(L)'
;MNNGIYAKFKTPKGEILVNLEYKKTPGTAGNFVALAEGNLENSAKEQGNPYYDGLKFHRVIPDFMIQGGCPSGTGTGDPGYKFDDEIHPDLKHDGPGKLSMANSGPATNGSQFFITHIETPWLDGKHTVFGNVVEGQNIVDDIAQGDEMSIQIVRVGNEAEAFNAVEAFRTFEGSRAKREEEEKKKQQEILDAVAKGYDETNSGLRYKILQKGEGKKATKGANVSVHYKGQLLDGTVFDSSYKRKQPIDFSVGVGQVIAGWDEGILLLSVGDKARFVIPSNLAYGESGAGGVIPPNATLIFDVELMDVK
;
A
#
# COMPACT_ATOMS: atom_id res chain seq x y z
N MET A 1 -24.11 -16.17 15.83
CA MET A 1 -23.13 -15.08 15.68
C MET A 1 -22.40 -14.90 17.00
N ASN A 2 -21.08 -14.77 16.96
CA ASN A 2 -20.26 -14.41 18.11
C ASN A 2 -20.38 -12.90 18.38
N ASN A 3 -19.84 -12.40 19.51
CA ASN A 3 -19.78 -10.95 19.76
C ASN A 3 -18.99 -10.25 18.66
N GLY A 4 -19.58 -9.21 18.05
CA GLY A 4 -18.96 -8.50 16.92
C GLY A 4 -19.93 -7.59 16.18
N ILE A 5 -19.39 -6.89 15.17
CA ILE A 5 -20.19 -6.09 14.22
C ILE A 5 -20.22 -6.83 12.90
N TYR A 6 -21.41 -6.99 12.35
CA TYR A 6 -21.63 -7.70 11.11
C TYR A 6 -22.30 -6.80 10.08
N ALA A 7 -21.86 -6.90 8.85
CA ALA A 7 -22.58 -6.37 7.69
C ALA A 7 -23.35 -7.51 7.00
N LYS A 8 -24.65 -7.39 6.97
CA LYS A 8 -25.54 -8.31 6.25
C LYS A 8 -25.86 -7.67 4.90
N PHE A 9 -25.29 -8.19 3.84
CA PHE A 9 -25.61 -7.82 2.48
C PHE A 9 -26.84 -8.60 2.02
N LYS A 10 -27.81 -7.90 1.48
CA LYS A 10 -28.95 -8.49 0.79
C LYS A 10 -28.79 -8.25 -0.71
N THR A 11 -28.83 -9.31 -1.49
CA THR A 11 -28.63 -9.29 -2.93
C THR A 11 -29.70 -10.14 -3.64
N PRO A 12 -29.86 -10.02 -4.96
CA PRO A 12 -30.76 -10.90 -5.73
C PRO A 12 -30.36 -12.39 -5.67
N LYS A 13 -29.09 -12.71 -5.31
CA LYS A 13 -28.57 -14.06 -5.20
C LYS A 13 -28.74 -14.68 -3.82
N GLY A 14 -28.97 -13.85 -2.81
CA GLY A 14 -29.09 -14.27 -1.42
C GLY A 14 -28.43 -13.30 -0.44
N GLU A 15 -28.26 -13.75 0.79
CA GLU A 15 -27.65 -12.97 1.86
C GLU A 15 -26.17 -13.36 2.06
N ILE A 16 -25.30 -12.36 2.29
CA ILE A 16 -23.91 -12.53 2.66
C ILE A 16 -23.72 -11.91 4.03
N LEU A 17 -23.15 -12.63 4.98
CA LEU A 17 -22.83 -12.13 6.30
C LEU A 17 -21.33 -11.95 6.45
N VAL A 18 -20.91 -10.72 6.74
CA VAL A 18 -19.50 -10.34 6.88
C VAL A 18 -19.25 -9.87 8.31
N ASN A 19 -18.30 -10.47 9.01
CA ASN A 19 -17.79 -9.94 10.28
C ASN A 19 -16.83 -8.80 9.99
N LEU A 20 -17.02 -7.64 10.65
CA LEU A 20 -16.18 -6.46 10.50
C LEU A 20 -15.08 -6.42 11.56
N GLU A 21 -13.87 -6.08 11.16
CA GLU A 21 -12.67 -5.98 12.01
C GLU A 21 -12.57 -4.61 12.72
N TYR A 22 -13.67 -4.17 13.34
CA TYR A 22 -13.81 -2.84 13.95
C TYR A 22 -12.80 -2.55 15.08
N LYS A 23 -12.14 -3.59 15.63
CA LYS A 23 -11.08 -3.43 16.65
C LYS A 23 -9.70 -3.20 16.03
N LYS A 24 -9.44 -3.81 14.87
CA LYS A 24 -8.14 -3.74 14.18
C LYS A 24 -8.10 -2.61 13.15
N THR A 25 -9.24 -2.30 12.55
CA THR A 25 -9.41 -1.23 11.58
C THR A 25 -10.60 -0.35 11.93
N PRO A 26 -10.59 0.31 13.12
CA PRO A 26 -11.73 1.06 13.62
C PRO A 26 -12.14 2.23 12.71
N GLY A 27 -11.20 2.90 12.06
CA GLY A 27 -11.48 4.00 11.15
C GLY A 27 -12.20 3.53 9.89
N THR A 28 -11.68 2.50 9.25
CA THR A 28 -12.24 1.92 8.01
C THR A 28 -13.60 1.26 8.27
N ALA A 29 -13.69 0.44 9.33
CA ALA A 29 -14.96 -0.15 9.75
C ALA A 29 -15.97 0.93 10.15
N GLY A 30 -15.51 2.00 10.83
CA GLY A 30 -16.31 3.16 11.18
C GLY A 30 -16.89 3.88 9.96
N ASN A 31 -16.05 4.18 8.97
CA ASN A 31 -16.51 4.75 7.70
C ASN A 31 -17.60 3.89 7.05
N PHE A 32 -17.32 2.59 6.87
CA PHE A 32 -18.24 1.67 6.22
C PHE A 32 -19.58 1.55 6.98
N VAL A 33 -19.53 1.36 8.28
CA VAL A 33 -20.74 1.24 9.13
C VAL A 33 -21.54 2.54 9.12
N ALA A 34 -20.88 3.69 9.29
CA ALA A 34 -21.55 4.98 9.32
C ALA A 34 -22.21 5.34 7.98
N LEU A 35 -21.60 4.99 6.85
CA LEU A 35 -22.21 5.08 5.52
C LEU A 35 -23.39 4.12 5.38
N ALA A 36 -23.23 2.86 5.78
CA ALA A 36 -24.29 1.86 5.70
C ALA A 36 -25.54 2.24 6.51
N GLU A 37 -25.37 2.97 7.60
CA GLU A 37 -26.45 3.46 8.47
C GLU A 37 -26.95 4.86 8.07
N GLY A 38 -26.31 5.53 7.09
CA GLY A 38 -26.68 6.90 6.68
C GLY A 38 -26.27 7.98 7.68
N ASN A 39 -25.36 7.67 8.62
CA ASN A 39 -24.94 8.55 9.70
C ASN A 39 -23.74 9.44 9.34
N LEU A 40 -23.08 9.19 8.21
CA LEU A 40 -21.93 9.94 7.75
C LEU A 40 -22.30 10.84 6.57
N GLU A 41 -21.96 12.13 6.69
CA GLU A 41 -22.14 13.10 5.61
C GLU A 41 -21.36 12.68 4.36
N ASN A 42 -22.01 12.76 3.21
CA ASN A 42 -21.42 12.37 1.93
C ASN A 42 -22.09 13.15 0.78
N SER A 43 -21.46 13.15 -0.39
CA SER A 43 -21.94 13.89 -1.57
C SER A 43 -22.98 13.16 -2.41
N ALA A 44 -23.28 11.90 -2.13
CA ALA A 44 -24.10 11.06 -3.01
C ALA A 44 -25.52 10.82 -2.47
N LYS A 45 -25.73 10.88 -1.16
CA LYS A 45 -27.03 10.69 -0.52
C LYS A 45 -27.23 11.69 0.62
N GLU A 46 -28.46 12.07 0.83
CA GLU A 46 -28.85 12.90 1.99
C GLU A 46 -28.59 12.15 3.30
N GLN A 47 -28.23 12.89 4.34
CA GLN A 47 -28.01 12.34 5.67
C GLN A 47 -29.28 11.63 6.19
N GLY A 48 -29.09 10.49 6.81
CA GLY A 48 -30.16 9.60 7.27
C GLY A 48 -30.56 8.52 6.26
N ASN A 49 -30.07 8.60 5.02
CA ASN A 49 -30.33 7.57 4.02
C ASN A 49 -29.14 6.59 3.95
N PRO A 50 -29.37 5.27 4.10
CA PRO A 50 -28.32 4.26 3.93
C PRO A 50 -27.60 4.40 2.60
N TYR A 51 -26.26 4.59 2.65
CA TYR A 51 -25.47 4.92 1.47
C TYR A 51 -25.46 3.81 0.43
N TYR A 52 -25.33 2.55 0.86
CA TYR A 52 -25.16 1.40 -0.03
C TYR A 52 -26.44 0.85 -0.62
N ASP A 53 -27.60 1.25 -0.10
CA ASP A 53 -28.90 0.72 -0.57
C ASP A 53 -29.17 1.13 -2.02
N GLY A 54 -29.42 0.12 -2.88
CA GLY A 54 -29.61 0.28 -4.31
C GLY A 54 -28.34 0.47 -5.13
N LEU A 55 -27.16 0.48 -4.50
CA LEU A 55 -25.89 0.45 -5.25
C LEU A 55 -25.64 -0.95 -5.81
N LYS A 56 -24.78 -1.01 -6.84
CA LYS A 56 -24.51 -2.22 -7.60
C LYS A 56 -23.08 -2.72 -7.41
N PHE A 57 -22.92 -4.02 -7.56
CA PHE A 57 -21.60 -4.58 -7.85
C PHE A 57 -21.24 -4.23 -9.29
N HIS A 58 -20.56 -3.09 -9.46
CA HIS A 58 -20.28 -2.49 -10.78
C HIS A 58 -19.11 -3.18 -11.50
N ARG A 59 -18.32 -4.00 -10.78
CA ARG A 59 -17.21 -4.76 -11.36
C ARG A 59 -17.13 -6.13 -10.71
N VAL A 60 -17.21 -7.17 -11.52
CA VAL A 60 -17.08 -8.57 -11.09
C VAL A 60 -16.04 -9.23 -11.97
N ILE A 61 -15.01 -9.81 -11.38
CA ILE A 61 -13.98 -10.57 -12.09
C ILE A 61 -13.97 -11.97 -11.50
N PRO A 62 -14.38 -12.99 -12.27
CA PRO A 62 -14.31 -14.38 -11.83
C PRO A 62 -12.90 -14.74 -11.35
N ASP A 63 -12.83 -15.62 -10.34
CA ASP A 63 -11.57 -16.07 -9.74
C ASP A 63 -10.68 -14.94 -9.19
N PHE A 64 -11.29 -13.78 -8.89
CA PHE A 64 -10.58 -12.65 -8.26
C PHE A 64 -11.46 -11.98 -7.19
N MET A 65 -12.45 -11.16 -7.57
CA MET A 65 -13.27 -10.43 -6.61
C MET A 65 -14.57 -9.87 -7.20
N ILE A 66 -15.49 -9.48 -6.32
CA ILE A 66 -16.62 -8.60 -6.62
C ILE A 66 -16.37 -7.23 -6.00
N GLN A 67 -16.63 -6.14 -6.72
CA GLN A 67 -16.43 -4.76 -6.27
C GLN A 67 -17.71 -3.95 -6.35
N GLY A 68 -18.03 -3.25 -5.26
CA GLY A 68 -19.21 -2.41 -5.12
C GLY A 68 -18.92 -1.11 -4.40
N GLY A 69 -19.99 -0.41 -3.97
CA GLY A 69 -19.90 0.81 -3.16
C GLY A 69 -19.63 2.11 -3.95
N CYS A 70 -19.63 2.06 -5.28
CA CYS A 70 -19.53 3.25 -6.13
C CYS A 70 -20.92 3.89 -6.32
N PRO A 71 -21.15 5.15 -5.92
CA PRO A 71 -22.47 5.78 -6.02
C PRO A 71 -22.93 6.01 -7.46
N SER A 72 -22.01 6.20 -8.40
CA SER A 72 -22.32 6.35 -9.82
C SER A 72 -22.43 5.01 -10.57
N GLY A 73 -22.03 3.88 -9.94
CA GLY A 73 -22.01 2.57 -10.57
C GLY A 73 -20.97 2.39 -11.68
N THR A 74 -20.01 3.32 -11.82
CA THR A 74 -19.00 3.34 -12.89
C THR A 74 -17.60 2.99 -12.42
N GLY A 75 -17.39 2.93 -11.10
CA GLY A 75 -16.08 2.77 -10.47
C GLY A 75 -15.32 4.08 -10.23
N THR A 76 -15.81 5.22 -10.73
CA THR A 76 -15.17 6.53 -10.58
C THR A 76 -15.82 7.42 -9.51
N GLY A 77 -17.00 7.06 -9.01
CA GLY A 77 -17.69 7.81 -7.96
C GLY A 77 -17.11 7.53 -6.57
N ASP A 78 -17.18 8.52 -5.70
CA ASP A 78 -16.75 8.46 -4.30
C ASP A 78 -17.78 9.14 -3.37
N PRO A 79 -17.64 9.08 -2.05
CA PRO A 79 -18.55 9.70 -1.11
C PRO A 79 -18.34 11.22 -0.93
N GLY A 80 -17.46 11.84 -1.74
CA GLY A 80 -17.10 13.27 -1.62
C GLY A 80 -15.86 13.53 -0.77
N TYR A 81 -15.21 12.48 -0.28
CA TYR A 81 -13.96 12.56 0.49
C TYR A 81 -13.09 11.31 0.25
N LYS A 82 -11.84 11.41 0.66
CA LYS A 82 -10.86 10.31 0.67
C LYS A 82 -10.18 10.24 2.02
N PHE A 83 -9.79 9.02 2.42
CA PHE A 83 -9.07 8.78 3.68
C PHE A 83 -7.92 7.79 3.52
N ASP A 84 -7.03 7.77 4.50
CA ASP A 84 -5.81 6.97 4.51
C ASP A 84 -6.07 5.46 4.56
N ASP A 85 -5.07 4.68 4.16
CA ASP A 85 -5.06 3.25 4.39
C ASP A 85 -4.87 2.95 5.90
N GLU A 86 -5.58 1.94 6.39
CA GLU A 86 -5.52 1.47 7.77
C GLU A 86 -5.05 0.01 7.79
N ILE A 87 -3.80 -0.18 7.35
CA ILE A 87 -3.21 -1.51 7.21
C ILE A 87 -2.89 -2.11 8.59
N HIS A 88 -3.40 -3.32 8.85
CA HIS A 88 -3.09 -4.07 10.06
C HIS A 88 -2.29 -5.34 9.70
N PRO A 89 -1.20 -5.66 10.44
CA PRO A 89 -0.30 -6.77 10.08
C PRO A 89 -0.96 -8.15 10.08
N ASP A 90 -1.99 -8.35 10.92
CA ASP A 90 -2.72 -9.63 11.00
C ASP A 90 -3.81 -9.78 9.93
N LEU A 91 -4.16 -8.70 9.22
CA LEU A 91 -5.22 -8.71 8.23
C LEU A 91 -4.62 -8.80 6.83
N LYS A 92 -4.84 -9.96 6.21
CA LYS A 92 -4.26 -10.35 4.92
C LYS A 92 -5.34 -10.79 3.97
N HIS A 93 -5.03 -10.72 2.67
CA HIS A 93 -5.85 -11.28 1.60
C HIS A 93 -5.48 -12.78 1.38
N ASP A 94 -5.51 -13.56 2.46
CA ASP A 94 -5.03 -14.94 2.54
C ASP A 94 -6.10 -15.99 2.20
N GLY A 95 -7.19 -15.58 1.58
CA GLY A 95 -8.25 -16.50 1.18
C GLY A 95 -9.47 -15.80 0.56
N PRO A 96 -10.51 -16.57 0.22
CA PRO A 96 -11.79 -16.03 -0.21
C PRO A 96 -12.50 -15.29 0.92
N GLY A 97 -13.44 -14.41 0.56
CA GLY A 97 -14.31 -13.72 1.49
C GLY A 97 -13.69 -12.56 2.24
N LYS A 98 -12.52 -12.09 1.86
CA LYS A 98 -11.92 -10.89 2.48
C LYS A 98 -12.62 -9.65 1.97
N LEU A 99 -13.22 -8.88 2.90
CA LEU A 99 -13.77 -7.56 2.61
C LEU A 99 -12.66 -6.53 2.76
N SER A 100 -12.36 -5.82 1.67
CA SER A 100 -11.23 -4.88 1.60
C SER A 100 -11.61 -3.61 0.85
N MET A 101 -10.93 -2.49 1.15
CA MET A 101 -11.17 -1.21 0.48
C MET A 101 -10.60 -1.19 -0.93
N ALA A 102 -11.41 -0.78 -1.89
CA ALA A 102 -10.94 -0.42 -3.22
C ALA A 102 -10.38 1.02 -3.18
N ASN A 103 -9.21 1.23 -3.79
CA ASN A 103 -8.57 2.53 -3.90
C ASN A 103 -7.82 2.69 -5.23
N SER A 104 -7.38 3.92 -5.54
CA SER A 104 -6.60 4.27 -6.73
C SER A 104 -5.13 4.57 -6.38
N GLY A 105 -4.64 4.02 -5.29
CA GLY A 105 -3.33 4.25 -4.72
C GLY A 105 -3.42 4.67 -3.24
N PRO A 106 -2.29 4.92 -2.57
CA PRO A 106 -2.26 5.25 -1.15
C PRO A 106 -3.17 6.44 -0.79
N ALA A 107 -3.84 6.35 0.36
CA ALA A 107 -4.69 7.42 0.92
C ALA A 107 -5.85 7.87 0.00
N THR A 108 -6.40 6.96 -0.82
CA THR A 108 -7.53 7.26 -1.70
C THR A 108 -8.77 6.40 -1.44
N ASN A 109 -8.90 5.85 -0.23
CA ASN A 109 -10.09 5.10 0.17
C ASN A 109 -11.29 6.03 0.26
N GLY A 110 -12.47 5.51 -0.04
CA GLY A 110 -13.76 6.23 0.04
C GLY A 110 -14.88 5.30 0.49
N SER A 111 -15.83 5.04 -0.41
CA SER A 111 -16.95 4.11 -0.16
C SER A 111 -16.82 2.78 -0.88
N GLN A 112 -15.91 2.66 -1.87
CA GLN A 112 -15.80 1.46 -2.66
C GLN A 112 -15.04 0.36 -1.91
N PHE A 113 -15.54 -0.85 -2.03
CA PHE A 113 -14.98 -2.06 -1.42
C PHE A 113 -15.01 -3.24 -2.41
N PHE A 114 -14.27 -4.28 -2.09
CA PHE A 114 -14.34 -5.56 -2.81
C PHE A 114 -14.38 -6.72 -1.82
N ILE A 115 -14.92 -7.86 -2.28
CA ILE A 115 -14.90 -9.14 -1.56
C ILE A 115 -14.21 -10.17 -2.46
N THR A 116 -13.20 -10.86 -1.92
CA THR A 116 -12.37 -11.79 -2.69
C THR A 116 -13.07 -13.13 -2.96
N HIS A 117 -12.83 -13.71 -4.15
CA HIS A 117 -13.16 -15.10 -4.48
C HIS A 117 -12.05 -16.08 -4.09
N ILE A 118 -10.79 -15.62 -4.11
CA ILE A 118 -9.59 -16.41 -3.83
C ILE A 118 -8.62 -15.60 -2.96
N GLU A 119 -7.51 -16.19 -2.56
CA GLU A 119 -6.39 -15.46 -1.97
C GLU A 119 -5.76 -14.48 -2.98
N THR A 120 -5.43 -13.28 -2.51
CA THR A 120 -4.87 -12.21 -3.35
C THR A 120 -3.71 -11.50 -2.64
N PRO A 121 -2.62 -12.20 -2.31
CA PRO A 121 -1.56 -11.68 -1.43
C PRO A 121 -0.80 -10.48 -2.01
N TRP A 122 -0.86 -10.26 -3.32
CA TRP A 122 -0.27 -9.08 -3.96
C TRP A 122 -0.97 -7.76 -3.63
N LEU A 123 -2.15 -7.82 -2.97
CA LEU A 123 -2.91 -6.66 -2.47
C LEU A 123 -2.55 -6.32 -1.01
N ASP A 124 -1.81 -7.18 -0.32
CA ASP A 124 -1.38 -6.95 1.06
C ASP A 124 -0.54 -5.68 1.18
N GLY A 125 -0.82 -4.88 2.22
CA GLY A 125 -0.16 -3.61 2.44
C GLY A 125 -0.58 -2.45 1.51
N LYS A 126 -1.47 -2.72 0.53
CA LYS A 126 -1.96 -1.73 -0.44
C LYS A 126 -3.45 -1.44 -0.30
N HIS A 127 -4.21 -2.41 0.19
CA HIS A 127 -5.64 -2.31 0.41
C HIS A 127 -5.97 -2.73 1.84
N THR A 128 -6.82 -1.96 2.51
CA THR A 128 -7.21 -2.22 3.89
C THR A 128 -8.23 -3.35 3.96
N VAL A 129 -7.82 -4.51 4.46
CA VAL A 129 -8.77 -5.58 4.84
C VAL A 129 -9.45 -5.16 6.13
N PHE A 130 -10.79 -5.13 6.14
CA PHE A 130 -11.57 -4.70 7.31
C PHE A 130 -12.75 -5.62 7.65
N GLY A 131 -12.84 -6.78 6.99
CA GLY A 131 -13.85 -7.78 7.29
C GLY A 131 -13.59 -9.13 6.61
N ASN A 132 -14.37 -10.11 7.03
CA ASN A 132 -14.32 -11.47 6.49
C ASN A 132 -15.73 -12.06 6.40
N VAL A 133 -16.07 -12.67 5.27
CA VAL A 133 -17.32 -13.40 5.07
C VAL A 133 -17.35 -14.58 6.05
N VAL A 134 -18.43 -14.66 6.82
CA VAL A 134 -18.68 -15.77 7.76
C VAL A 134 -19.77 -16.70 7.30
N GLU A 135 -20.69 -16.19 6.46
CA GLU A 135 -21.74 -16.97 5.81
C GLU A 135 -22.02 -16.41 4.40
N GLY A 136 -22.28 -17.25 3.42
CA GLY A 136 -22.69 -16.84 2.08
C GLY A 136 -21.53 -16.64 1.10
N GLN A 137 -20.38 -17.31 1.27
CA GLN A 137 -19.31 -17.27 0.26
C GLN A 137 -19.78 -17.75 -1.11
N ASN A 138 -20.61 -18.78 -1.17
CA ASN A 138 -21.23 -19.25 -2.41
C ASN A 138 -22.11 -18.17 -3.07
N ILE A 139 -22.71 -17.27 -2.29
CA ILE A 139 -23.47 -16.13 -2.82
C ILE A 139 -22.51 -15.08 -3.39
N VAL A 140 -21.35 -14.83 -2.72
CA VAL A 140 -20.28 -13.95 -3.27
C VAL A 140 -19.85 -14.47 -4.64
N ASP A 141 -19.65 -15.77 -4.77
CA ASP A 141 -19.19 -16.42 -6.01
C ASP A 141 -20.24 -16.37 -7.12
N ASP A 142 -21.55 -16.29 -6.76
CA ASP A 142 -22.69 -16.22 -7.69
C ASP A 142 -23.09 -14.79 -8.10
N ILE A 143 -22.53 -13.74 -7.46
CA ILE A 143 -22.83 -12.34 -7.80
C ILE A 143 -22.43 -12.03 -9.23
N ALA A 144 -23.37 -11.43 -9.96
CA ALA A 144 -23.14 -10.92 -11.31
C ALA A 144 -22.94 -9.40 -11.31
N GLN A 145 -22.19 -8.92 -12.31
CA GLN A 145 -22.05 -7.49 -12.51
C GLN A 145 -23.40 -6.83 -12.77
N GLY A 146 -23.72 -5.81 -11.98
CA GLY A 146 -24.99 -5.10 -12.02
C GLY A 146 -26.00 -5.56 -10.95
N ASP A 147 -25.74 -6.66 -10.22
CA ASP A 147 -26.56 -7.05 -9.07
C ASP A 147 -26.56 -5.93 -8.01
N GLU A 148 -27.75 -5.62 -7.50
CA GLU A 148 -27.95 -4.59 -6.50
C GLU A 148 -27.68 -5.14 -5.09
N MET A 149 -27.34 -4.22 -4.18
CA MET A 149 -27.16 -4.54 -2.77
C MET A 149 -27.95 -3.60 -1.86
N SER A 150 -28.28 -4.08 -0.68
CA SER A 150 -28.53 -3.27 0.51
C SER A 150 -27.73 -3.85 1.67
N ILE A 151 -27.32 -3.00 2.63
CA ILE A 151 -26.45 -3.41 3.72
C ILE A 151 -27.11 -3.07 5.05
N GLN A 152 -27.35 -4.07 5.88
CA GLN A 152 -27.83 -3.93 7.24
C GLN A 152 -26.71 -4.21 8.23
N ILE A 153 -26.46 -3.30 9.16
CA ILE A 153 -25.49 -3.51 10.24
C ILE A 153 -26.16 -4.23 11.41
N VAL A 154 -25.49 -5.27 11.90
CA VAL A 154 -25.92 -6.07 13.07
C VAL A 154 -24.82 -6.04 14.11
N ARG A 155 -25.17 -5.63 15.33
CA ARG A 155 -24.26 -5.60 16.47
C ARG A 155 -24.62 -6.70 17.46
N VAL A 156 -23.63 -7.44 17.95
CA VAL A 156 -23.81 -8.51 18.94
C VAL A 156 -22.83 -8.30 20.09
N GLY A 157 -23.36 -8.07 21.27
CA GLY A 157 -22.60 -7.87 22.50
C GLY A 157 -22.25 -6.42 22.81
N ASN A 158 -22.03 -6.13 24.09
CA ASN A 158 -21.91 -4.77 24.62
C ASN A 158 -20.86 -3.90 23.94
N GLU A 159 -19.71 -4.44 23.60
CA GLU A 159 -18.64 -3.69 22.92
C GLU A 159 -19.03 -3.28 21.49
N ALA A 160 -19.71 -4.18 20.76
CA ALA A 160 -20.21 -3.90 19.43
C ALA A 160 -21.34 -2.87 19.44
N GLU A 161 -22.23 -2.96 20.43
CA GLU A 161 -23.32 -1.99 20.64
C GLU A 161 -22.80 -0.61 21.02
N ALA A 162 -21.72 -0.55 21.81
CA ALA A 162 -21.08 0.70 22.24
C ALA A 162 -20.20 1.34 21.13
N PHE A 163 -19.92 0.63 20.02
CA PHE A 163 -19.08 1.16 18.97
C PHE A 163 -19.75 2.31 18.22
N ASN A 164 -19.20 3.51 18.38
CA ASN A 164 -19.62 4.70 17.65
C ASN A 164 -18.84 4.83 16.34
N ALA A 165 -19.45 4.44 15.22
CA ALA A 165 -18.83 4.37 13.92
C ALA A 165 -18.35 5.74 13.40
N VAL A 166 -19.16 6.79 13.58
CA VAL A 166 -18.81 8.16 13.16
C VAL A 166 -17.62 8.69 13.95
N GLU A 167 -17.62 8.48 15.26
CA GLU A 167 -16.53 8.91 16.13
C GLU A 167 -15.22 8.16 15.82
N ALA A 168 -15.30 6.84 15.59
CA ALA A 168 -14.15 6.03 15.23
C ALA A 168 -13.51 6.53 13.92
N PHE A 169 -14.31 6.81 12.88
CA PHE A 169 -13.83 7.36 11.64
C PHE A 169 -13.22 8.77 11.81
N ARG A 170 -13.90 9.68 12.49
CA ARG A 170 -13.39 11.03 12.75
C ARG A 170 -12.10 11.02 13.58
N THR A 171 -11.99 10.14 14.55
CA THR A 171 -10.76 9.96 15.36
C THR A 171 -9.63 9.47 14.49
N PHE A 172 -9.89 8.52 13.60
CA PHE A 172 -8.90 8.02 12.64
C PHE A 172 -8.42 9.14 11.71
N GLU A 173 -9.34 9.90 11.11
CA GLU A 173 -9.00 11.04 10.26
C GLU A 173 -8.23 12.12 11.02
N GLY A 174 -8.69 12.51 12.19
CA GLY A 174 -8.06 13.54 13.03
C GLY A 174 -6.65 13.16 13.53
N SER A 175 -6.32 11.88 13.56
CA SER A 175 -4.98 11.40 13.96
C SER A 175 -3.99 11.27 12.78
N ARG A 176 -4.35 11.68 11.57
CA ARG A 176 -3.52 11.56 10.37
C ARG A 176 -2.12 12.14 10.54
N ALA A 177 -2.02 13.40 10.97
CA ALA A 177 -0.73 14.07 11.16
C ALA A 177 0.17 13.32 12.17
N LYS A 178 -0.42 12.78 13.24
CA LYS A 178 0.30 11.99 14.23
C LYS A 178 0.80 10.66 13.64
N ARG A 179 -0.02 9.97 12.85
CA ARG A 179 0.39 8.73 12.16
C ARG A 179 1.52 8.98 11.17
N GLU A 180 1.44 10.06 10.39
CA GLU A 180 2.50 10.45 9.45
C GLU A 180 3.82 10.76 10.17
N GLU A 181 3.77 11.41 11.33
CA GLU A 181 4.95 11.67 12.16
C GLU A 181 5.54 10.39 12.75
N GLU A 182 4.70 9.50 13.29
CA GLU A 182 5.13 8.20 13.82
C GLU A 182 5.78 7.32 12.74
N GLU A 183 5.20 7.29 11.54
CA GLU A 183 5.76 6.54 10.40
C GLU A 183 7.10 7.11 9.94
N LYS A 184 7.22 8.44 9.83
CA LYS A 184 8.49 9.10 9.52
C LYS A 184 9.56 8.80 10.57
N LYS A 185 9.20 8.82 11.84
CA LYS A 185 10.12 8.47 12.94
C LYS A 185 10.58 7.03 12.84
N LYS A 186 9.67 6.10 12.60
CA LYS A 186 9.99 4.67 12.43
C LYS A 186 10.91 4.44 11.22
N GLN A 187 10.62 5.09 10.09
CA GLN A 187 11.48 5.01 8.91
C GLN A 187 12.88 5.57 9.20
N GLN A 188 12.98 6.67 9.95
CA GLN A 188 14.25 7.25 10.35
C GLN A 188 15.04 6.31 11.27
N GLU A 189 14.39 5.67 12.25
CA GLU A 189 15.01 4.68 13.13
C GLU A 189 15.58 3.48 12.34
N ILE A 190 14.82 2.97 11.35
CA ILE A 190 15.28 1.90 10.46
C ILE A 190 16.48 2.38 9.63
N LEU A 191 16.40 3.57 9.07
CA LEU A 191 17.47 4.18 8.29
C LEU A 191 18.77 4.31 9.11
N ASP A 192 18.67 4.81 10.34
CA ASP A 192 19.81 4.98 11.23
C ASP A 192 20.42 3.63 11.64
N ALA A 193 19.60 2.62 11.83
CA ALA A 193 20.07 1.25 12.11
C ALA A 193 20.80 0.64 10.90
N VAL A 194 20.26 0.78 9.69
CA VAL A 194 20.83 0.24 8.45
C VAL A 194 22.11 0.97 8.06
N ALA A 195 22.17 2.30 8.24
CA ALA A 195 23.30 3.15 7.86
C ALA A 195 24.28 3.40 9.01
N LYS A 196 24.21 2.66 10.10
CA LYS A 196 25.13 2.81 11.23
C LYS A 196 26.59 2.59 10.81
N GLY A 197 27.41 3.62 11.00
CA GLY A 197 28.85 3.61 10.64
C GLY A 197 29.09 3.72 9.12
N TYR A 198 28.16 4.32 8.40
CA TYR A 198 28.33 4.72 7.01
C TYR A 198 28.88 6.15 6.94
N ASP A 199 29.64 6.44 5.91
CA ASP A 199 29.98 7.80 5.55
C ASP A 199 28.79 8.47 4.88
N GLU A 200 28.68 9.79 5.04
CA GLU A 200 27.60 10.59 4.45
C GLU A 200 28.16 11.75 3.63
N THR A 201 27.63 11.95 2.44
CA THR A 201 27.98 13.07 1.58
C THR A 201 27.11 14.30 1.89
N ASN A 202 27.48 15.46 1.36
CA ASN A 202 26.71 16.71 1.55
C ASN A 202 25.28 16.65 0.97
N SER A 203 25.02 15.76 0.04
CA SER A 203 23.70 15.54 -0.56
C SER A 203 22.79 14.67 0.29
N GLY A 204 23.34 13.98 1.30
CA GLY A 204 22.65 13.00 2.14
C GLY A 204 22.75 11.56 1.63
N LEU A 205 23.56 11.28 0.61
CA LEU A 205 23.90 9.91 0.25
C LEU A 205 24.73 9.28 1.36
N ARG A 206 24.29 8.17 1.93
CA ARG A 206 25.06 7.39 2.89
C ARG A 206 25.66 6.17 2.18
N TYR A 207 26.96 5.91 2.42
CA TYR A 207 27.66 4.83 1.75
C TYR A 207 28.66 4.13 2.65
N LYS A 208 28.96 2.87 2.32
CA LYS A 208 30.00 2.09 2.96
C LYS A 208 30.71 1.23 1.93
N ILE A 209 32.04 1.35 1.87
CA ILE A 209 32.84 0.44 1.07
C ILE A 209 32.94 -0.90 1.82
N LEU A 210 32.39 -1.94 1.25
CA LEU A 210 32.38 -3.30 1.82
C LEU A 210 33.63 -4.09 1.44
N GLN A 211 34.16 -3.83 0.24
CA GLN A 211 35.37 -4.41 -0.30
C GLN A 211 36.08 -3.36 -1.15
N LYS A 212 37.37 -3.17 -0.94
CA LYS A 212 38.20 -2.28 -1.79
C LYS A 212 38.75 -3.01 -2.97
N GLY A 213 38.65 -2.40 -4.16
CA GLY A 213 39.34 -2.75 -5.38
C GLY A 213 40.60 -1.90 -5.54
N GLU A 214 41.45 -2.32 -6.44
CA GLU A 214 42.72 -1.65 -6.77
C GLU A 214 42.74 -1.08 -8.19
N GLY A 215 41.58 -1.14 -8.90
CA GLY A 215 41.51 -0.74 -10.30
C GLY A 215 41.30 0.77 -10.48
N LYS A 216 41.02 1.16 -11.71
CA LYS A 216 40.82 2.57 -12.13
C LYS A 216 39.64 3.18 -11.41
N LYS A 217 39.81 4.40 -10.89
CA LYS A 217 38.75 5.17 -10.26
C LYS A 217 37.74 5.69 -11.28
N ALA A 218 36.44 5.62 -10.97
CA ALA A 218 35.39 6.22 -11.79
C ALA A 218 35.58 7.76 -11.85
N THR A 219 35.39 8.32 -13.05
CA THR A 219 35.47 9.76 -13.31
C THR A 219 34.24 10.22 -14.06
N LYS A 220 33.83 11.46 -13.85
CA LYS A 220 32.64 12.02 -14.52
C LYS A 220 32.72 11.88 -16.03
N GLY A 221 31.66 11.34 -16.63
CA GLY A 221 31.54 11.10 -18.07
C GLY A 221 32.13 9.77 -18.53
N ALA A 222 32.88 9.03 -17.70
CA ALA A 222 33.38 7.72 -18.04
C ALA A 222 32.22 6.71 -18.20
N ASN A 223 32.38 5.78 -19.15
CA ASN A 223 31.44 4.65 -19.26
C ASN A 223 31.82 3.58 -18.24
N VAL A 224 30.90 3.24 -17.37
CA VAL A 224 31.12 2.27 -16.28
C VAL A 224 30.24 1.05 -16.44
N SER A 225 30.72 -0.10 -15.96
CA SER A 225 29.99 -1.36 -15.90
C SER A 225 29.74 -1.72 -14.43
N VAL A 226 28.47 -1.87 -14.02
CA VAL A 226 28.10 -2.03 -12.62
C VAL A 226 27.17 -3.21 -12.43
N HIS A 227 27.53 -4.11 -11.51
CA HIS A 227 26.59 -5.07 -10.94
C HIS A 227 25.90 -4.46 -9.72
N TYR A 228 24.61 -4.78 -9.51
CA TYR A 228 23.86 -4.27 -8.39
C TYR A 228 22.71 -5.16 -7.93
N LYS A 229 22.28 -4.90 -6.70
CA LYS A 229 21.03 -5.37 -6.13
C LYS A 229 20.36 -4.17 -5.42
N GLY A 230 19.16 -3.81 -5.88
CA GLY A 230 18.34 -2.74 -5.29
C GLY A 230 17.24 -3.31 -4.40
N GLN A 231 17.07 -2.73 -3.21
CA GLN A 231 16.05 -3.12 -2.24
C GLN A 231 15.49 -1.91 -1.48
N LEU A 232 14.25 -2.05 -0.98
CA LEU A 232 13.63 -1.10 -0.07
C LEU A 232 14.20 -1.26 1.36
N LEU A 233 13.88 -0.35 2.28
CA LEU A 233 14.30 -0.42 3.68
C LEU A 233 13.78 -1.68 4.40
N ASP A 234 12.63 -2.21 4.00
CA ASP A 234 12.05 -3.46 4.53
C ASP A 234 12.74 -4.73 3.99
N GLY A 235 13.72 -4.58 3.09
CA GLY A 235 14.46 -5.68 2.46
C GLY A 235 13.82 -6.22 1.17
N THR A 236 12.67 -5.70 0.74
CA THR A 236 12.03 -6.08 -0.52
C THR A 236 12.93 -5.73 -1.70
N VAL A 237 13.37 -6.74 -2.44
CA VAL A 237 14.24 -6.58 -3.62
C VAL A 237 13.39 -6.22 -4.82
N PHE A 238 13.58 -5.02 -5.39
CA PHE A 238 12.84 -4.55 -6.56
C PHE A 238 13.60 -4.77 -7.88
N ASP A 239 14.92 -4.78 -7.87
CA ASP A 239 15.73 -5.07 -9.07
C ASP A 239 17.11 -5.64 -8.73
N SER A 240 17.69 -6.45 -9.67
CA SER A 240 19.02 -7.01 -9.51
C SER A 240 19.62 -7.39 -10.86
N SER A 241 20.80 -6.87 -11.18
CA SER A 241 21.59 -7.26 -12.33
C SER A 241 22.15 -8.69 -12.23
N TYR A 242 22.33 -9.18 -10.99
CA TYR A 242 22.79 -10.56 -10.76
C TYR A 242 21.76 -11.60 -11.22
N LYS A 243 20.45 -11.30 -11.07
CA LYS A 243 19.38 -12.18 -11.60
C LYS A 243 19.42 -12.28 -13.12
N ARG A 244 19.80 -11.20 -13.80
CA ARG A 244 19.98 -11.15 -15.25
C ARG A 244 21.34 -11.66 -15.71
N LYS A 245 22.28 -11.90 -14.78
CA LYS A 245 23.68 -12.30 -15.04
C LYS A 245 24.43 -11.33 -15.97
N GLN A 246 24.02 -10.07 -15.97
CA GLN A 246 24.60 -9.03 -16.82
C GLN A 246 24.66 -7.71 -16.06
N PRO A 247 25.85 -7.08 -15.95
CA PRO A 247 25.97 -5.72 -15.41
C PRO A 247 25.27 -4.73 -16.31
N ILE A 248 25.05 -3.52 -15.81
CA ILE A 248 24.57 -2.40 -16.63
C ILE A 248 25.74 -1.47 -16.96
N ASP A 249 25.74 -0.98 -18.19
CA ASP A 249 26.70 0.01 -18.70
C ASP A 249 26.01 1.37 -18.81
N PHE A 250 26.65 2.43 -18.32
CA PHE A 250 26.17 3.81 -18.43
C PHE A 250 27.31 4.81 -18.24
N SER A 251 27.10 6.05 -18.69
CA SER A 251 28.05 7.15 -18.44
C SER A 251 27.74 7.79 -17.08
N VAL A 252 28.70 7.72 -16.15
CA VAL A 252 28.50 8.18 -14.76
C VAL A 252 28.63 9.71 -14.61
N GLY A 253 27.82 10.30 -13.75
CA GLY A 253 27.87 11.73 -13.40
C GLY A 253 27.24 12.66 -14.43
N VAL A 254 26.43 12.15 -15.36
CA VAL A 254 25.82 12.92 -16.45
C VAL A 254 24.28 12.78 -16.52
N GLY A 255 23.64 12.23 -15.50
CA GLY A 255 22.18 12.14 -15.37
C GLY A 255 21.54 10.97 -16.12
N GLN A 256 22.29 9.93 -16.46
CA GLN A 256 21.75 8.71 -17.08
C GLN A 256 21.08 7.76 -16.07
N VAL A 257 21.42 7.92 -14.80
CA VAL A 257 20.92 7.13 -13.68
C VAL A 257 20.44 8.07 -12.57
N ILE A 258 19.84 7.54 -11.51
CA ILE A 258 19.43 8.33 -10.35
C ILE A 258 20.62 9.08 -9.75
N ALA A 259 20.38 10.29 -9.19
CA ALA A 259 21.45 11.17 -8.69
C ALA A 259 22.35 10.50 -7.65
N GLY A 260 21.79 9.66 -6.78
CA GLY A 260 22.55 8.90 -5.80
C GLY A 260 23.54 7.92 -6.42
N TRP A 261 23.24 7.36 -7.59
CA TRP A 261 24.18 6.53 -8.34
C TRP A 261 25.27 7.37 -9.03
N ASP A 262 24.84 8.47 -9.68
CA ASP A 262 25.78 9.37 -10.34
C ASP A 262 26.85 9.90 -9.37
N GLU A 263 26.45 10.16 -8.13
CA GLU A 263 27.35 10.59 -7.06
C GLU A 263 28.14 9.40 -6.47
N GLY A 264 27.43 8.33 -6.07
CA GLY A 264 28.03 7.22 -5.33
C GLY A 264 29.07 6.43 -6.13
N ILE A 265 28.84 6.19 -7.43
CA ILE A 265 29.78 5.45 -8.28
C ILE A 265 31.09 6.25 -8.49
N LEU A 266 31.04 7.57 -8.49
CA LEU A 266 32.24 8.41 -8.57
C LEU A 266 33.16 8.28 -7.34
N LEU A 267 32.67 7.73 -6.23
CA LEU A 267 33.48 7.43 -5.05
C LEU A 267 34.29 6.16 -5.20
N LEU A 268 33.93 5.28 -6.18
CA LEU A 268 34.44 3.92 -6.31
C LEU A 268 35.58 3.79 -7.32
N SER A 269 36.39 2.74 -7.14
CA SER A 269 37.38 2.20 -8.08
C SER A 269 36.93 0.81 -8.56
N VAL A 270 37.44 0.38 -9.71
CA VAL A 270 37.14 -0.97 -10.24
C VAL A 270 37.55 -2.04 -9.23
N GLY A 271 36.61 -2.96 -8.96
CA GLY A 271 36.71 -4.00 -7.94
C GLY A 271 36.14 -3.59 -6.58
N ASP A 272 35.77 -2.31 -6.37
CA ASP A 272 35.06 -1.92 -5.15
C ASP A 272 33.65 -2.53 -5.11
N LYS A 273 33.29 -3.04 -3.92
CA LYS A 273 31.89 -3.33 -3.56
C LYS A 273 31.46 -2.34 -2.48
N ALA A 274 30.33 -1.72 -2.69
CA ALA A 274 29.81 -0.75 -1.76
C ALA A 274 28.31 -0.95 -1.53
N ARG A 275 27.84 -0.50 -0.39
CA ARG A 275 26.41 -0.31 -0.12
C ARG A 275 26.11 1.17 -0.07
N PHE A 276 25.10 1.56 -0.84
CA PHE A 276 24.54 2.89 -0.85
C PHE A 276 23.17 2.88 -0.17
N VAL A 277 22.90 3.88 0.66
CA VAL A 277 21.57 4.19 1.17
C VAL A 277 21.22 5.57 0.62
N ILE A 278 20.28 5.56 -0.31
CA ILE A 278 19.96 6.71 -1.17
C ILE A 278 18.61 7.27 -0.75
N PRO A 279 18.55 8.50 -0.20
CA PRO A 279 17.29 9.15 0.13
C PRO A 279 16.47 9.43 -1.13
N SER A 280 15.17 9.56 -0.99
CA SER A 280 14.23 9.66 -2.12
C SER A 280 14.52 10.81 -3.08
N ASN A 281 14.99 11.96 -2.57
CA ASN A 281 15.36 13.13 -3.37
C ASN A 281 16.56 12.88 -4.29
N LEU A 282 17.38 11.88 -4.02
CA LEU A 282 18.48 11.41 -4.88
C LEU A 282 18.10 10.15 -5.68
N ALA A 283 16.82 9.72 -5.60
CA ALA A 283 16.27 8.54 -6.27
C ALA A 283 15.03 8.90 -7.11
N TYR A 284 13.84 8.42 -6.74
CA TYR A 284 12.61 8.58 -7.54
C TYR A 284 11.61 9.59 -6.93
N GLY A 285 11.95 10.26 -5.83
CA GLY A 285 11.17 11.35 -5.24
C GLY A 285 9.75 10.96 -4.84
N GLU A 286 8.86 11.94 -4.95
CA GLU A 286 7.43 11.83 -4.59
C GLU A 286 6.64 10.93 -5.55
N SER A 287 7.15 10.66 -6.75
CA SER A 287 6.45 9.86 -7.75
C SER A 287 6.67 8.35 -7.58
N GLY A 288 7.75 7.94 -6.90
CA GLY A 288 8.16 6.53 -6.90
C GLY A 288 8.47 6.01 -8.31
N ALA A 289 8.49 4.70 -8.51
CA ALA A 289 8.71 4.11 -9.84
C ALA A 289 8.04 2.75 -10.02
N GLY A 290 7.44 2.55 -11.20
CA GLY A 290 6.99 1.26 -11.73
C GLY A 290 6.00 0.49 -10.85
N GLY A 291 5.30 1.14 -9.92
CA GLY A 291 4.41 0.48 -8.96
C GLY A 291 5.12 -0.43 -7.94
N VAL A 292 6.46 -0.48 -7.99
CA VAL A 292 7.29 -1.33 -7.13
C VAL A 292 8.06 -0.50 -6.11
N ILE A 293 8.45 0.73 -6.47
CA ILE A 293 9.11 1.70 -5.59
C ILE A 293 8.07 2.73 -5.14
N PRO A 294 7.72 2.74 -3.84
CA PRO A 294 6.75 3.70 -3.31
C PRO A 294 7.21 5.16 -3.43
N PRO A 295 6.28 6.13 -3.39
CA PRO A 295 6.60 7.54 -3.17
C PRO A 295 7.51 7.75 -1.95
N ASN A 296 8.48 8.65 -2.08
CA ASN A 296 9.41 9.04 -1.02
C ASN A 296 10.26 7.89 -0.43
N ALA A 297 10.41 6.77 -1.15
CA ALA A 297 11.16 5.62 -0.68
C ALA A 297 12.67 5.90 -0.64
N THR A 298 13.30 5.60 0.50
CA THR A 298 14.76 5.44 0.60
C THR A 298 15.16 4.08 0.04
N LEU A 299 16.19 4.06 -0.80
CA LEU A 299 16.65 2.86 -1.48
C LEU A 299 18.00 2.40 -0.94
N ILE A 300 18.18 1.08 -0.88
CA ILE A 300 19.45 0.45 -0.57
C ILE A 300 19.95 -0.24 -1.83
N PHE A 301 21.20 0.06 -2.21
CA PHE A 301 21.86 -0.63 -3.32
C PHE A 301 23.17 -1.25 -2.86
N ASP A 302 23.32 -2.54 -3.04
CA ASP A 302 24.62 -3.20 -3.08
C ASP A 302 25.14 -3.08 -4.51
N VAL A 303 26.30 -2.48 -4.70
CA VAL A 303 26.90 -2.21 -6.00
C VAL A 303 28.31 -2.79 -6.08
N GLU A 304 28.72 -3.22 -7.27
CA GLU A 304 30.07 -3.66 -7.60
C GLU A 304 30.50 -2.99 -8.90
N LEU A 305 31.57 -2.17 -8.84
CA LEU A 305 32.13 -1.52 -10.03
C LEU A 305 33.06 -2.50 -10.76
N MET A 306 32.58 -2.96 -11.92
CA MET A 306 33.29 -4.01 -12.70
C MET A 306 34.32 -3.44 -13.65
N ASP A 307 34.03 -2.30 -14.30
CA ASP A 307 34.90 -1.69 -15.29
C ASP A 307 34.70 -0.18 -15.43
N VAL A 308 35.74 0.53 -15.87
CA VAL A 308 35.75 1.97 -16.22
C VAL A 308 36.48 2.13 -17.55
N LYS A 309 35.70 2.34 -18.62
CA LYS A 309 36.15 2.53 -20.00
C LYS A 309 36.52 3.97 -20.30
#